data_56058bb10cabb218438277e524846615
#
_entry.id   56058bb10cabb218438277e524846615
#
_cell.length_a   1.000
_cell.length_b   1.000
_cell.length_c   1.000
_cell.angle_alpha   90.00
_cell.angle_beta   90.00
_cell.angle_gamma   90.00
#
_symmetry.space_group_name_H-M   'P 1'
#
loop_
_entity.id
_entity.type
_entity.pdbx_description
1 polymer ?
#
loop_
_entity_poly.entity_id
_entity_poly.type
_entity_poly.pdbx_seq_one_letter_code
_entity_poly.pdbx_strand_id
1 'polypeptide(L)'
;MLTRMKTASLQGVNGYPVTVETDLHRGMPGFQIVGLADTTIKEAFNRIRPAIINSGYSFPREKVTVNLSPAGKPKEGSHFDLPIALGILLLTLGEEAQTEDTAFFGELSLDGRINPIRGALPLALCARKAGVHNIVLPLQNCEEAAVLEDVNIIPVSDLTQAICCVKDPQTTVPYKKKKRVEEAHSDLDFSEVIGQEYGKRALMIAAAGDHGILMMGGPGCGKTMMARRIPSILPRLSYEEQLELTGIYSVAGMLPEDEPVITSRPFRSPHHSISMAGLIGGGQKPRPGELSLAHRGVLFLDELGEFEGRAIDAMRQPVEDGFIRLNRNLEEIIFPSEVMVVAAANPCKCGNLWDEKKTCTCSSAQISSHMRKLTGPFADRIDMHVRVAQVAGKDLKEQEQENKGMTSAQMREKVVEARRIQEERYRGMPHRENGWLGESDIIRYCLPDQDGQELLRQAYEKMGLTMRAYWKICKIARTIADLEGKETIGTPEVAEALQFRIMEKEMRRNGA
;
A
#
# COMPACT_ATOMS: atom_id res chain seq x y z
N MET A 1 38.57 23.91 2.90
CA MET A 1 37.56 24.03 3.96
C MET A 1 36.47 23.03 3.63
N LEU A 2 35.98 22.27 4.62
CA LEU A 2 35.03 21.18 4.41
C LEU A 2 33.78 21.43 5.23
N THR A 3 32.59 21.34 4.59
CA THR A 3 31.29 21.28 5.30
C THR A 3 30.64 19.91 5.14
N ARG A 4 29.78 19.54 6.10
CA ARG A 4 29.02 18.31 6.08
C ARG A 4 27.54 18.61 6.33
N MET A 5 26.68 18.22 5.38
CA MET A 5 25.23 18.37 5.48
C MET A 5 24.58 17.01 5.49
N LYS A 6 23.73 16.74 6.48
CA LYS A 6 22.96 15.48 6.53
C LYS A 6 21.75 15.55 5.61
N THR A 7 21.50 14.47 4.91
CA THR A 7 20.33 14.25 4.06
C THR A 7 20.06 12.74 3.96
N ALA A 8 19.18 12.31 3.08
CA ALA A 8 18.93 10.89 2.79
C ALA A 8 18.63 10.70 1.30
N SER A 9 18.69 9.46 0.84
CA SER A 9 18.25 9.06 -0.51
C SER A 9 17.21 7.96 -0.39
N LEU A 10 16.32 7.86 -1.37
CA LEU A 10 15.29 6.82 -1.40
C LEU A 10 15.82 5.54 -2.06
N GLN A 11 15.35 4.40 -1.55
CA GLN A 11 15.48 3.08 -2.16
C GLN A 11 14.11 2.38 -2.02
N GLY A 12 13.32 2.37 -3.08
CA GLY A 12 11.92 1.98 -3.00
C GLY A 12 11.11 2.96 -2.15
N VAL A 13 10.44 2.45 -1.11
CA VAL A 13 9.70 3.27 -0.13
C VAL A 13 10.52 3.61 1.13
N ASN A 14 11.74 3.12 1.23
CA ASN A 14 12.61 3.36 2.36
C ASN A 14 13.69 4.39 2.01
N GLY A 15 14.15 5.12 3.04
CA GLY A 15 15.30 5.99 2.93
C GLY A 15 16.57 5.34 3.50
N TYR A 16 17.73 5.79 3.05
CA TYR A 16 19.00 5.56 3.71
C TYR A 16 19.80 6.86 3.88
N PRO A 17 20.56 7.03 4.97
CA PRO A 17 21.23 8.28 5.28
C PRO A 17 22.34 8.57 4.28
N VAL A 18 22.47 9.84 3.91
CA VAL A 18 23.52 10.38 3.05
C VAL A 18 24.10 11.62 3.70
N THR A 19 25.44 11.74 3.64
CA THR A 19 26.16 12.96 4.02
C THR A 19 26.68 13.63 2.76
N VAL A 20 26.32 14.90 2.58
CA VAL A 20 26.86 15.76 1.53
C VAL A 20 28.09 16.47 2.08
N GLU A 21 29.25 16.12 1.60
CA GLU A 21 30.52 16.77 1.96
C GLU A 21 30.89 17.74 0.85
N THR A 22 31.03 19.03 1.16
CA THR A 22 31.40 20.06 0.21
C THR A 22 32.79 20.63 0.57
N ASP A 23 33.69 20.67 -0.40
CA ASP A 23 35.03 21.23 -0.25
C ASP A 23 35.30 22.31 -1.29
N LEU A 24 35.92 23.41 -0.84
CA LEU A 24 36.44 24.50 -1.67
C LEU A 24 37.96 24.50 -1.62
N HIS A 25 38.60 24.35 -2.76
CA HIS A 25 40.04 24.40 -2.86
C HIS A 25 40.51 25.26 -4.02
N ARG A 26 41.71 25.89 -3.85
CA ARG A 26 42.32 26.74 -4.84
C ARG A 26 42.61 25.95 -6.12
N GLY A 27 42.25 26.51 -7.28
CA GLY A 27 42.46 25.90 -8.58
C GLY A 27 41.64 26.59 -9.67
N MET A 28 41.65 26.03 -10.87
CA MET A 28 40.76 26.52 -11.93
C MET A 28 39.30 26.34 -11.49
N PRO A 29 38.45 27.36 -11.71
CA PRO A 29 37.00 27.25 -11.40
C PRO A 29 36.42 25.97 -11.99
N GLY A 30 35.69 25.23 -11.17
CA GLY A 30 35.06 23.99 -11.60
C GLY A 30 34.08 23.47 -10.55
N PHE A 31 33.19 22.60 -11.00
CA PHE A 31 32.22 21.94 -10.13
C PHE A 31 32.21 20.43 -10.42
N GLN A 32 32.38 19.62 -9.38
CA GLN A 32 32.45 18.18 -9.51
C GLN A 32 31.63 17.50 -8.41
N ILE A 33 30.80 16.53 -8.79
CA ILE A 33 30.07 15.67 -7.86
C ILE A 33 30.61 14.25 -7.98
N VAL A 34 30.87 13.61 -6.84
CA VAL A 34 31.31 12.22 -6.73
C VAL A 34 30.37 11.45 -5.79
N GLY A 35 30.30 10.09 -5.87
CA GLY A 35 29.48 9.25 -4.98
C GLY A 35 28.25 8.65 -5.63
N LEU A 36 28.36 8.16 -6.89
CA LEU A 36 27.29 7.48 -7.63
C LEU A 36 26.00 8.30 -7.77
N ALA A 37 26.15 9.59 -8.08
CA ALA A 37 25.04 10.50 -8.38
C ALA A 37 24.34 10.14 -9.71
N ASP A 38 23.00 10.20 -9.74
CA ASP A 38 22.23 10.08 -10.98
C ASP A 38 22.41 11.32 -11.88
N THR A 39 21.79 11.29 -13.07
CA THR A 39 21.82 12.42 -14.01
C THR A 39 21.23 13.69 -13.42
N THR A 40 20.16 13.59 -12.65
CA THR A 40 19.47 14.72 -12.02
C THR A 40 20.40 15.46 -11.05
N ILE A 41 21.15 14.72 -10.23
CA ILE A 41 22.13 15.28 -9.29
C ILE A 41 23.35 15.83 -10.03
N LYS A 42 23.82 15.17 -11.10
CA LYS A 42 24.93 15.68 -11.93
C LYS A 42 24.61 17.02 -12.59
N GLU A 43 23.35 17.26 -12.92
CA GLU A 43 22.85 18.53 -13.47
C GLU A 43 22.53 19.58 -12.40
N ALA A 44 22.66 19.27 -11.11
CA ALA A 44 22.34 20.17 -9.99
C ALA A 44 23.11 21.51 -10.08
N PHE A 45 24.34 21.51 -10.62
CA PHE A 45 25.13 22.74 -10.82
C PHE A 45 24.35 23.80 -11.63
N ASN A 46 23.60 23.36 -12.66
CA ASN A 46 22.86 24.26 -13.53
C ASN A 46 21.65 24.91 -12.81
N ARG A 47 21.19 24.35 -11.68
CA ARG A 47 20.14 24.91 -10.82
C ARG A 47 20.74 25.66 -9.64
N ILE A 48 21.74 25.10 -8.97
CA ILE A 48 22.33 25.64 -7.73
C ILE A 48 23.02 26.98 -7.97
N ARG A 49 23.84 27.09 -9.03
CA ARG A 49 24.58 28.31 -9.29
C ARG A 49 23.68 29.52 -9.55
N PRO A 50 22.69 29.47 -10.47
CA PRO A 50 21.74 30.58 -10.64
C PRO A 50 20.94 30.86 -9.36
N ALA A 51 20.49 29.82 -8.64
CA ALA A 51 19.73 29.98 -7.40
C ALA A 51 20.53 30.78 -6.35
N ILE A 52 21.80 30.47 -6.15
CA ILE A 52 22.67 31.20 -5.23
C ILE A 52 22.83 32.66 -5.66
N ILE A 53 23.09 32.92 -6.94
CA ILE A 53 23.27 34.28 -7.47
C ILE A 53 21.98 35.10 -7.38
N ASN A 54 20.84 34.51 -7.78
CA ASN A 54 19.55 35.19 -7.77
C ASN A 54 18.99 35.40 -6.33
N SER A 55 19.51 34.64 -5.36
CA SER A 55 19.23 34.87 -3.93
C SER A 55 20.13 35.96 -3.30
N GLY A 56 20.97 36.64 -4.10
CA GLY A 56 21.83 37.75 -3.65
C GLY A 56 23.18 37.34 -3.08
N TYR A 57 23.58 36.07 -3.24
CA TYR A 57 24.88 35.58 -2.77
C TYR A 57 25.87 35.41 -3.92
N SER A 58 27.16 35.43 -3.58
CA SER A 58 28.25 35.19 -4.55
C SER A 58 28.51 33.68 -4.70
N PHE A 59 28.62 33.20 -5.94
CA PHE A 59 29.11 31.85 -6.18
C PHE A 59 30.64 31.82 -6.15
N PRO A 60 31.32 30.85 -5.48
CA PRO A 60 32.78 30.81 -5.34
C PRO A 60 33.47 30.68 -6.69
N ARG A 61 34.66 31.32 -6.78
CA ARG A 61 35.53 31.23 -7.96
C ARG A 61 36.53 30.06 -7.87
N GLU A 62 36.58 29.40 -6.74
CA GLU A 62 37.41 28.23 -6.45
C GLU A 62 36.78 26.98 -7.09
N LYS A 63 37.53 25.88 -7.08
CA LYS A 63 36.98 24.56 -7.46
C LYS A 63 36.11 24.02 -6.32
N VAL A 64 34.87 23.72 -6.64
CA VAL A 64 33.90 23.08 -5.74
C VAL A 64 33.90 21.57 -5.98
N THR A 65 34.13 20.79 -4.94
CA THR A 65 33.98 19.33 -4.98
C THR A 65 32.91 18.90 -3.98
N VAL A 66 31.93 18.16 -4.45
CA VAL A 66 30.83 17.61 -3.62
C VAL A 66 30.96 16.09 -3.60
N ASN A 67 31.06 15.51 -2.42
CA ASN A 67 31.06 14.06 -2.22
C ASN A 67 29.76 13.62 -1.53
N LEU A 68 29.06 12.63 -2.10
CA LEU A 68 27.85 12.04 -1.55
C LEU A 68 28.19 10.70 -0.89
N SER A 69 28.35 10.69 0.43
CA SER A 69 28.70 9.50 1.21
C SER A 69 27.43 8.75 1.69
N PRO A 70 27.41 7.40 1.63
CA PRO A 70 28.46 6.46 1.24
C PRO A 70 28.57 6.31 -0.29
N ALA A 71 29.80 6.20 -0.79
CA ALA A 71 30.08 6.14 -2.24
C ALA A 71 29.55 4.87 -2.94
N GLY A 72 29.32 3.79 -2.19
CA GLY A 72 28.89 2.48 -2.72
C GLY A 72 27.41 2.35 -3.05
N LYS A 73 26.57 3.35 -2.76
CA LYS A 73 25.13 3.34 -3.03
C LYS A 73 24.74 4.41 -4.03
N PRO A 74 23.87 4.13 -5.03
CA PRO A 74 23.35 5.15 -5.95
C PRO A 74 22.51 6.20 -5.21
N LYS A 75 22.61 7.45 -5.62
CA LYS A 75 21.79 8.57 -5.13
C LYS A 75 20.97 9.11 -6.27
N GLU A 76 19.69 9.32 -6.00
CA GLU A 76 18.73 9.81 -6.98
C GLU A 76 17.89 10.96 -6.41
N GLY A 77 17.51 11.88 -7.30
CA GLY A 77 16.55 12.94 -6.99
C GLY A 77 17.17 14.33 -6.84
N SER A 78 16.31 15.33 -7.05
CA SER A 78 16.66 16.76 -7.02
C SER A 78 16.70 17.35 -5.60
N HIS A 79 16.24 16.63 -4.59
CA HIS A 79 16.23 17.10 -3.20
C HIS A 79 17.64 17.31 -2.59
N PHE A 80 18.68 16.87 -3.28
CA PHE A 80 20.08 17.15 -2.94
C PHE A 80 20.50 18.58 -3.24
N ASP A 81 19.75 19.33 -4.07
CA ASP A 81 20.11 20.69 -4.46
C ASP A 81 20.28 21.59 -3.23
N LEU A 82 19.35 21.52 -2.28
CA LEU A 82 19.39 22.34 -1.07
C LEU A 82 20.59 22.05 -0.18
N PRO A 83 20.89 20.83 0.27
CA PRO A 83 22.06 20.56 1.10
C PRO A 83 23.39 20.88 0.38
N ILE A 84 23.48 20.71 -0.94
CA ILE A 84 24.67 21.09 -1.72
C ILE A 84 24.81 22.62 -1.73
N ALA A 85 23.75 23.37 -2.01
CA ALA A 85 23.78 24.84 -2.04
C ALA A 85 24.14 25.43 -0.66
N LEU A 86 23.56 24.90 0.41
CA LEU A 86 23.87 25.32 1.78
C LEU A 86 25.33 25.04 2.13
N GLY A 87 25.89 23.87 1.75
CA GLY A 87 27.28 23.54 1.96
C GLY A 87 28.24 24.53 1.24
N ILE A 88 27.90 24.91 0.02
CA ILE A 88 28.67 25.91 -0.76
C ILE A 88 28.60 27.30 -0.09
N LEU A 89 27.39 27.73 0.31
CA LEU A 89 27.16 29.05 0.92
C LEU A 89 27.88 29.19 2.26
N LEU A 90 27.85 28.20 3.13
CA LEU A 90 28.57 28.22 4.41
C LEU A 90 30.07 28.41 4.22
N LEU A 91 30.67 27.69 3.28
CA LEU A 91 32.07 27.82 2.96
C LEU A 91 32.40 29.19 2.34
N THR A 92 31.53 29.73 1.48
CA THR A 92 31.75 31.01 0.80
C THR A 92 31.62 32.19 1.79
N LEU A 93 30.72 32.06 2.77
CA LEU A 93 30.49 33.08 3.82
C LEU A 93 31.50 32.96 4.97
N GLY A 94 32.28 31.86 5.03
CA GLY A 94 33.22 31.60 6.11
C GLY A 94 32.56 31.36 7.45
N GLU A 95 31.34 30.81 7.44
CA GLU A 95 30.54 30.55 8.63
C GLU A 95 30.62 29.11 9.09
N GLU A 96 30.85 28.92 10.39
CA GLU A 96 30.70 27.62 11.04
C GLU A 96 29.24 27.46 11.50
N ALA A 97 28.56 26.41 11.06
CA ALA A 97 27.19 26.13 11.42
C ALA A 97 27.09 24.76 12.09
N GLN A 98 26.26 24.69 13.15
CA GLN A 98 25.95 23.43 13.84
C GLN A 98 24.87 22.69 13.04
N THR A 99 25.27 21.86 12.09
CA THR A 99 24.38 21.09 11.22
C THR A 99 24.24 19.62 11.61
N GLU A 100 24.88 19.21 12.71
CA GLU A 100 24.95 17.79 13.12
C GLU A 100 23.60 17.17 13.50
N ASP A 101 22.67 17.98 14.00
CA ASP A 101 21.32 17.54 14.40
C ASP A 101 20.24 17.98 13.40
N THR A 102 20.63 18.35 12.18
CA THR A 102 19.70 18.84 11.15
C THR A 102 19.89 18.14 9.81
N ALA A 103 18.80 17.66 9.21
CA ALA A 103 18.78 17.13 7.85
C ALA A 103 18.08 18.11 6.91
N PHE A 104 18.56 18.19 5.66
CA PHE A 104 18.12 19.15 4.66
C PHE A 104 17.65 18.46 3.40
N PHE A 105 16.47 18.85 2.90
CA PHE A 105 15.87 18.32 1.68
C PHE A 105 15.18 19.44 0.90
N GLY A 106 15.43 19.55 -0.39
CA GLY A 106 14.73 20.52 -1.24
C GLY A 106 15.32 20.61 -2.64
N GLU A 107 14.44 20.78 -3.62
CA GLU A 107 14.82 21.06 -5.00
C GLU A 107 14.87 22.58 -5.21
N LEU A 108 15.91 23.09 -5.87
CA LEU A 108 16.07 24.50 -6.15
C LEU A 108 15.55 24.89 -7.54
N SER A 109 14.74 25.93 -7.58
CA SER A 109 14.45 26.69 -8.80
C SER A 109 15.58 27.67 -9.08
N LEU A 110 15.71 28.15 -10.33
CA LEU A 110 16.77 29.07 -10.75
C LEU A 110 16.70 30.44 -10.03
N ASP A 111 15.53 30.82 -9.52
CA ASP A 111 15.28 32.05 -8.77
C ASP A 111 15.52 31.90 -7.25
N GLY A 112 15.96 30.74 -6.79
CA GLY A 112 16.25 30.47 -5.39
C GLY A 112 15.05 29.97 -4.58
N ARG A 113 13.87 29.79 -5.17
CA ARG A 113 12.73 29.13 -4.51
C ARG A 113 12.99 27.64 -4.32
N ILE A 114 12.40 27.07 -3.28
CA ILE A 114 12.50 25.66 -2.94
C ILE A 114 11.20 24.96 -3.34
N ASN A 115 11.30 24.05 -4.30
CA ASN A 115 10.17 23.28 -4.84
C ASN A 115 9.88 22.06 -3.97
N PRO A 116 8.61 21.58 -3.98
CA PRO A 116 8.23 20.34 -3.31
C PRO A 116 8.97 19.13 -3.88
N ILE A 117 9.23 18.15 -3.01
CA ILE A 117 9.95 16.91 -3.34
C ILE A 117 9.03 15.70 -3.18
N ARG A 118 9.38 14.61 -3.82
CA ARG A 118 8.71 13.32 -3.64
C ARG A 118 9.37 12.54 -2.53
N GLY A 119 8.57 11.79 -1.77
CA GLY A 119 9.08 10.94 -0.70
C GLY A 119 9.58 11.72 0.52
N ALA A 120 9.02 12.90 0.81
CA ALA A 120 9.45 13.71 1.94
C ALA A 120 9.25 12.99 3.28
N LEU A 121 8.13 12.27 3.49
CA LEU A 121 7.93 11.48 4.70
C LEU A 121 8.94 10.33 4.84
N PRO A 122 9.19 9.45 3.86
CA PRO A 122 10.25 8.44 3.95
C PRO A 122 11.65 9.00 4.19
N LEU A 123 11.99 10.14 3.58
CA LEU A 123 13.24 10.84 3.82
C LEU A 123 13.33 11.37 5.26
N ALA A 124 12.27 11.97 5.78
CA ALA A 124 12.16 12.45 7.15
C ALA A 124 12.24 11.28 8.16
N LEU A 125 11.55 10.17 7.90
CA LEU A 125 11.64 8.94 8.70
C LEU A 125 13.06 8.39 8.74
N CYS A 126 13.77 8.44 7.62
CA CYS A 126 15.18 8.02 7.56
C CYS A 126 16.08 8.93 8.41
N ALA A 127 15.92 10.24 8.31
CA ALA A 127 16.67 11.21 9.11
C ALA A 127 16.41 11.02 10.61
N ARG A 128 15.15 10.84 11.01
CA ARG A 128 14.76 10.52 12.38
C ARG A 128 15.44 9.25 12.91
N LYS A 129 15.41 8.16 12.14
CA LYS A 129 16.10 6.90 12.49
C LYS A 129 17.62 7.06 12.61
N ALA A 130 18.20 8.02 11.91
CA ALA A 130 19.62 8.37 12.00
C ALA A 130 19.93 9.32 13.18
N GLY A 131 18.98 9.58 14.07
CA GLY A 131 19.15 10.40 15.28
C GLY A 131 19.14 11.90 15.01
N VAL A 132 18.48 12.36 13.94
CA VAL A 132 18.32 13.77 13.61
C VAL A 132 16.98 14.27 14.16
N HIS A 133 16.97 15.41 14.86
CA HIS A 133 15.78 15.99 15.46
C HIS A 133 15.19 17.15 14.67
N ASN A 134 15.98 17.81 13.81
CA ASN A 134 15.52 18.94 13.01
C ASN A 134 15.56 18.58 11.52
N ILE A 135 14.42 18.73 10.83
CA ILE A 135 14.29 18.36 9.42
C ILE A 135 13.78 19.56 8.63
N VAL A 136 14.65 20.10 7.78
CA VAL A 136 14.34 21.23 6.90
C VAL A 136 13.74 20.71 5.60
N LEU A 137 12.51 21.12 5.31
CA LEU A 137 11.71 20.68 4.17
C LEU A 137 11.07 21.85 3.43
N PRO A 138 10.76 21.70 2.12
CA PRO A 138 9.89 22.64 1.43
C PRO A 138 8.54 22.78 2.16
N LEU A 139 8.02 24.01 2.24
CA LEU A 139 6.77 24.29 2.96
C LEU A 139 5.61 23.36 2.57
N GLN A 140 5.51 23.01 1.28
CA GLN A 140 4.47 22.14 0.74
C GLN A 140 4.55 20.69 1.24
N ASN A 141 5.76 20.24 1.64
CA ASN A 141 5.96 18.89 2.18
C ASN A 141 5.86 18.81 3.71
N CYS A 142 5.75 19.94 4.40
CA CYS A 142 5.79 19.95 5.87
C CYS A 142 4.60 19.22 6.49
N GLU A 143 3.41 19.30 5.90
CA GLU A 143 2.20 18.65 6.44
C GLU A 143 2.31 17.13 6.44
N GLU A 144 2.87 16.52 5.38
CA GLU A 144 3.07 15.06 5.31
C GLU A 144 4.12 14.58 6.33
N ALA A 145 5.16 15.37 6.58
CA ALA A 145 6.23 15.04 7.53
C ALA A 145 5.85 15.38 8.98
N ALA A 146 4.94 16.34 9.21
CA ALA A 146 4.49 16.76 10.54
C ALA A 146 3.65 15.69 11.28
N VAL A 147 3.39 14.54 10.65
CA VAL A 147 2.85 13.36 11.32
C VAL A 147 3.86 12.79 12.32
N LEU A 148 5.15 13.02 12.15
CA LEU A 148 6.22 12.59 13.05
C LEU A 148 6.24 13.48 14.30
N GLU A 149 5.97 12.89 15.47
CA GLU A 149 5.77 13.67 16.72
C GLU A 149 7.09 14.04 17.43
N ASP A 150 8.18 13.31 17.18
CA ASP A 150 9.45 13.38 17.89
C ASP A 150 10.56 14.12 17.11
N VAL A 151 10.20 14.86 16.07
CA VAL A 151 11.12 15.69 15.28
C VAL A 151 10.52 17.05 14.98
N ASN A 152 11.39 18.05 14.84
CA ASN A 152 10.99 19.40 14.43
C ASN A 152 11.04 19.50 12.91
N ILE A 153 9.89 19.70 12.28
CA ILE A 153 9.80 19.98 10.85
C ILE A 153 9.93 21.49 10.63
N ILE A 154 10.97 21.91 9.92
CA ILE A 154 11.30 23.30 9.68
C ILE A 154 10.93 23.67 8.23
N PRO A 155 9.89 24.51 8.03
CA PRO A 155 9.46 24.91 6.69
C PRO A 155 10.39 25.93 6.08
N VAL A 156 10.74 25.74 4.81
CA VAL A 156 11.47 26.73 4.01
C VAL A 156 10.84 26.88 2.63
N SER A 157 10.80 28.11 2.14
CA SER A 157 10.24 28.46 0.83
C SER A 157 11.28 28.90 -0.17
N ASP A 158 12.44 29.37 0.31
CA ASP A 158 13.54 29.86 -0.50
C ASP A 158 14.91 29.62 0.18
N LEU A 159 15.97 29.78 -0.60
CA LEU A 159 17.34 29.55 -0.16
C LEU A 159 17.77 30.53 0.94
N THR A 160 17.22 31.76 0.95
CA THR A 160 17.54 32.76 1.98
C THR A 160 16.99 32.35 3.34
N GLN A 161 15.76 31.84 3.39
CA GLN A 161 15.20 31.27 4.62
C GLN A 161 16.01 30.06 5.09
N ALA A 162 16.40 29.17 4.16
CA ALA A 162 17.15 27.98 4.51
C ALA A 162 18.53 28.31 5.12
N ILE A 163 19.27 29.30 4.58
CA ILE A 163 20.55 29.73 5.17
C ILE A 163 20.37 30.42 6.53
N CYS A 164 19.29 31.20 6.72
CA CYS A 164 18.96 31.77 8.02
C CYS A 164 18.70 30.69 9.08
N CYS A 165 17.98 29.62 8.73
CA CYS A 165 17.74 28.49 9.63
C CYS A 165 19.05 27.79 10.08
N VAL A 166 20.05 27.76 9.20
CA VAL A 166 21.36 27.16 9.53
C VAL A 166 22.20 28.08 10.41
N LYS A 167 22.13 29.40 10.18
CA LYS A 167 22.89 30.41 10.93
C LYS A 167 22.37 30.63 12.33
N ASP A 168 21.06 30.69 12.48
CA ASP A 168 20.39 30.93 13.75
C ASP A 168 19.18 29.97 13.93
N PRO A 169 19.46 28.74 14.36
CA PRO A 169 18.42 27.72 14.57
C PRO A 169 17.33 28.15 15.59
N GLN A 170 17.64 29.13 16.49
CA GLN A 170 16.68 29.58 17.51
C GLN A 170 15.57 30.47 16.92
N THR A 171 15.79 31.07 15.75
CA THR A 171 14.77 31.87 15.05
C THR A 171 13.80 31.03 14.25
N THR A 172 14.05 29.73 14.11
CA THR A 172 13.20 28.84 13.32
C THR A 172 11.96 28.42 14.10
N VAL A 173 10.79 28.58 13.46
CA VAL A 173 9.52 28.14 14.03
C VAL A 173 9.16 26.78 13.40
N PRO A 174 9.12 25.69 14.19
CA PRO A 174 8.69 24.41 13.69
C PRO A 174 7.28 24.45 13.13
N TYR A 175 7.04 23.69 12.07
CA TYR A 175 5.72 23.56 11.46
C TYR A 175 4.74 22.92 12.45
N LYS A 176 3.62 23.56 12.68
CA LYS A 176 2.56 23.01 13.54
C LYS A 176 1.57 22.24 12.68
N LYS A 177 1.44 20.94 12.95
CA LYS A 177 0.41 20.08 12.35
C LYS A 177 -0.97 20.73 12.47
N LYS A 178 -1.68 20.87 11.37
CA LYS A 178 -3.06 21.34 11.39
C LYS A 178 -3.92 20.30 12.09
N LYS A 179 -4.75 20.74 13.06
CA LYS A 179 -5.76 19.86 13.66
C LYS A 179 -6.73 19.46 12.55
N ARG A 180 -6.70 18.19 12.15
CA ARG A 180 -7.72 17.65 11.26
C ARG A 180 -8.91 17.18 12.07
N VAL A 181 -10.09 17.50 11.60
CA VAL A 181 -11.32 16.83 12.03
C VAL A 181 -11.22 15.43 11.45
N GLU A 182 -11.05 14.43 12.32
CA GLU A 182 -11.14 13.02 11.94
C GLU A 182 -12.56 12.80 11.43
N GLU A 183 -12.69 12.42 10.16
CA GLU A 183 -13.75 11.54 9.66
C GLU A 183 -13.86 11.67 8.14
N ALA A 184 -13.02 10.93 7.42
CA ALA A 184 -13.43 10.47 6.10
C ALA A 184 -14.43 9.33 6.34
N HIS A 185 -15.70 9.66 6.63
CA HIS A 185 -16.76 8.68 6.52
C HIS A 185 -16.90 8.28 5.06
N SER A 186 -16.79 6.99 4.78
CA SER A 186 -17.27 6.46 3.51
C SER A 186 -18.76 6.77 3.42
N ASP A 187 -19.19 7.53 2.42
CA ASP A 187 -20.61 7.79 2.16
C ASP A 187 -21.39 6.50 1.80
N LEU A 188 -20.69 5.38 1.64
CA LEU A 188 -21.24 4.09 1.24
C LEU A 188 -21.52 3.20 2.46
N ASP A 189 -22.76 2.73 2.60
CA ASP A 189 -23.17 1.83 3.68
C ASP A 189 -23.74 0.51 3.15
N PHE A 190 -23.48 -0.61 3.87
CA PHE A 190 -23.99 -1.93 3.51
C PHE A 190 -25.51 -2.05 3.68
N SER A 191 -26.18 -1.18 4.45
CA SER A 191 -27.63 -1.12 4.54
C SER A 191 -28.31 -0.76 3.21
N GLU A 192 -27.57 -0.13 2.29
CA GLU A 192 -28.05 0.17 0.93
C GLU A 192 -28.03 -1.04 -0.02
N VAL A 193 -27.34 -2.12 0.39
CA VAL A 193 -27.28 -3.37 -0.40
C VAL A 193 -28.51 -4.22 -0.08
N ILE A 194 -29.41 -4.33 -1.06
CA ILE A 194 -30.65 -5.09 -0.92
C ILE A 194 -30.37 -6.59 -0.96
N GLY A 195 -30.86 -7.34 0.02
CA GLY A 195 -30.63 -8.79 0.12
C GLY A 195 -29.14 -9.12 0.22
N GLN A 196 -28.69 -10.14 -0.51
CA GLN A 196 -27.27 -10.56 -0.60
C GLN A 196 -26.67 -10.97 0.76
N GLU A 197 -27.46 -11.53 1.68
CA GLU A 197 -27.00 -11.84 3.04
C GLU A 197 -25.79 -12.79 3.07
N TYR A 198 -25.78 -13.77 2.16
CA TYR A 198 -24.62 -14.66 1.99
C TYR A 198 -23.38 -13.92 1.51
N GLY A 199 -23.53 -12.98 0.56
CA GLY A 199 -22.43 -12.13 0.07
C GLY A 199 -21.91 -11.19 1.16
N LYS A 200 -22.80 -10.54 1.92
CA LYS A 200 -22.43 -9.68 3.06
C LYS A 200 -21.69 -10.47 4.15
N ARG A 201 -22.19 -11.68 4.52
CA ARG A 201 -21.52 -12.57 5.48
C ARG A 201 -20.12 -12.96 4.99
N ALA A 202 -19.98 -13.33 3.72
CA ALA A 202 -18.69 -13.68 3.13
C ALA A 202 -17.71 -12.51 3.17
N LEU A 203 -18.14 -11.29 2.84
CA LEU A 203 -17.32 -10.08 2.90
C LEU A 203 -16.92 -9.72 4.34
N MET A 204 -17.81 -9.93 5.31
CA MET A 204 -17.50 -9.73 6.72
C MET A 204 -16.42 -10.72 7.21
N ILE A 205 -16.51 -12.00 6.83
CA ILE A 205 -15.50 -13.02 7.12
C ILE A 205 -14.17 -12.63 6.44
N ALA A 206 -14.21 -12.26 5.15
CA ALA A 206 -13.04 -11.84 4.42
C ALA A 206 -12.36 -10.62 5.05
N ALA A 207 -13.12 -9.61 5.47
CA ALA A 207 -12.63 -8.43 6.17
C ALA A 207 -12.04 -8.75 7.56
N ALA A 208 -12.67 -9.68 8.29
CA ALA A 208 -12.21 -10.08 9.62
C ALA A 208 -10.88 -10.84 9.59
N GLY A 209 -10.69 -11.71 8.60
CA GLY A 209 -9.47 -12.53 8.49
C GLY A 209 -8.44 -12.02 7.48
N ASP A 210 -8.69 -10.94 6.78
CA ASP A 210 -7.92 -10.48 5.62
C ASP A 210 -7.81 -11.54 4.51
N HIS A 211 -8.93 -12.19 4.21
CA HIS A 211 -9.01 -13.24 3.20
C HIS A 211 -9.27 -12.68 1.82
N GLY A 212 -8.55 -13.18 0.81
CA GLY A 212 -8.88 -12.92 -0.60
C GLY A 212 -10.23 -13.55 -0.97
N ILE A 213 -11.07 -12.84 -1.75
CA ILE A 213 -12.40 -13.29 -2.15
C ILE A 213 -12.65 -13.12 -3.65
N LEU A 214 -13.20 -14.16 -4.28
CA LEU A 214 -13.71 -14.14 -5.66
C LEU A 214 -15.23 -14.19 -5.65
N MET A 215 -15.88 -13.13 -6.11
CA MET A 215 -17.31 -13.03 -6.29
C MET A 215 -17.70 -13.37 -7.72
N MET A 216 -18.52 -14.40 -7.92
CA MET A 216 -19.01 -14.80 -9.22
C MET A 216 -20.51 -14.68 -9.33
N GLY A 217 -20.99 -14.08 -10.42
CA GLY A 217 -22.42 -13.91 -10.66
C GLY A 217 -22.70 -13.19 -11.97
N GLY A 218 -23.92 -13.20 -12.41
CA GLY A 218 -24.35 -12.51 -13.62
C GLY A 218 -24.11 -10.99 -13.61
N PRO A 219 -24.24 -10.31 -14.72
CA PRO A 219 -24.16 -8.85 -14.76
C PRO A 219 -25.30 -8.23 -13.92
N GLY A 220 -24.99 -7.13 -13.21
CA GLY A 220 -25.98 -6.40 -12.42
C GLY A 220 -26.39 -7.05 -11.08
N CYS A 221 -25.72 -8.13 -10.61
CA CYS A 221 -26.05 -8.76 -9.33
C CYS A 221 -25.44 -8.05 -8.10
N GLY A 222 -24.77 -6.90 -8.26
CA GLY A 222 -24.28 -6.08 -7.14
C GLY A 222 -22.83 -6.34 -6.70
N LYS A 223 -22.02 -7.14 -7.43
CA LYS A 223 -20.63 -7.46 -7.07
C LYS A 223 -19.78 -6.20 -6.81
N THR A 224 -19.71 -5.29 -7.76
CA THR A 224 -18.97 -4.03 -7.67
C THR A 224 -19.51 -3.11 -6.58
N MET A 225 -20.84 -3.10 -6.40
CA MET A 225 -21.50 -2.34 -5.34
C MET A 225 -21.08 -2.81 -3.94
N MET A 226 -21.03 -4.12 -3.71
CA MET A 226 -20.57 -4.71 -2.46
C MET A 226 -19.06 -4.50 -2.24
N ALA A 227 -18.24 -4.68 -3.28
CA ALA A 227 -16.79 -4.51 -3.19
C ALA A 227 -16.40 -3.09 -2.75
N ARG A 228 -17.03 -2.06 -3.31
CA ARG A 228 -16.77 -0.65 -2.96
C ARG A 228 -17.10 -0.30 -1.51
N ARG A 229 -17.91 -1.11 -0.83
CA ARG A 229 -18.29 -0.90 0.57
C ARG A 229 -17.37 -1.58 1.57
N ILE A 230 -16.46 -2.46 1.11
CA ILE A 230 -15.52 -3.17 2.00
C ILE A 230 -14.70 -2.22 2.90
N PRO A 231 -14.14 -1.10 2.41
CA PRO A 231 -13.41 -0.17 3.28
C PRO A 231 -14.25 0.34 4.47
N SER A 232 -15.59 0.41 4.32
CA SER A 232 -16.48 0.86 5.39
C SER A 232 -16.59 -0.11 6.56
N ILE A 233 -16.21 -1.38 6.38
CA ILE A 233 -16.25 -2.42 7.43
C ILE A 233 -14.86 -2.81 7.94
N LEU A 234 -13.77 -2.35 7.31
CA LEU A 234 -12.42 -2.60 7.77
C LEU A 234 -12.08 -1.78 9.02
N PRO A 235 -11.18 -2.27 9.90
CA PRO A 235 -10.66 -1.50 11.03
C PRO A 235 -9.98 -0.21 10.55
N ARG A 236 -9.95 0.81 11.41
CA ARG A 236 -9.17 2.03 11.13
C ARG A 236 -7.68 1.70 11.02
N LEU A 237 -6.95 2.51 10.26
CA LEU A 237 -5.49 2.39 10.17
C LEU A 237 -4.84 2.75 11.50
N SER A 238 -3.88 1.94 11.95
CA SER A 238 -2.99 2.33 13.04
C SER A 238 -2.06 3.47 12.63
N TYR A 239 -1.40 4.10 13.58
CA TYR A 239 -0.42 5.15 13.29
C TYR A 239 0.70 4.65 12.38
N GLU A 240 1.21 3.44 12.64
CA GLU A 240 2.26 2.82 11.84
C GLU A 240 1.78 2.52 10.41
N GLU A 241 0.55 1.99 10.26
CA GLU A 241 -0.05 1.75 8.94
C GLU A 241 -0.26 3.05 8.16
N GLN A 242 -0.64 4.16 8.83
CA GLN A 242 -0.75 5.49 8.20
C GLN A 242 0.60 5.97 7.69
N LEU A 243 1.68 5.79 8.46
CA LEU A 243 3.04 6.15 8.03
C LEU A 243 3.49 5.33 6.82
N GLU A 244 3.27 4.01 6.83
CA GLU A 244 3.59 3.12 5.71
C GLU A 244 2.88 3.56 4.42
N LEU A 245 1.57 3.74 4.49
CA LEU A 245 0.75 4.16 3.35
C LEU A 245 1.13 5.54 2.84
N THR A 246 1.23 6.52 3.73
CA THR A 246 1.61 7.88 3.35
C THR A 246 3.00 7.87 2.68
N GLY A 247 3.93 7.06 3.17
CA GLY A 247 5.25 6.88 2.56
C GLY A 247 5.18 6.33 1.12
N ILE A 248 4.33 5.33 0.87
CA ILE A 248 4.12 4.74 -0.47
C ILE A 248 3.55 5.80 -1.42
N TYR A 249 2.50 6.53 -0.99
CA TYR A 249 1.86 7.56 -1.80
C TYR A 249 2.77 8.78 -2.03
N SER A 250 3.60 9.15 -1.05
CA SER A 250 4.60 10.21 -1.16
C SER A 250 5.65 9.88 -2.23
N VAL A 251 6.21 8.65 -2.22
CA VAL A 251 7.17 8.18 -3.23
C VAL A 251 6.52 8.09 -4.62
N ALA A 252 5.27 7.63 -4.69
CA ALA A 252 4.51 7.60 -5.94
C ALA A 252 4.24 9.01 -6.49
N GLY A 253 4.27 10.05 -5.66
CA GLY A 253 3.85 11.41 -5.99
C GLY A 253 2.34 11.51 -6.17
N MET A 254 1.58 10.76 -5.37
CA MET A 254 0.12 10.61 -5.44
C MET A 254 -0.59 11.01 -4.15
N LEU A 255 0.09 11.72 -3.23
CA LEU A 255 -0.56 12.30 -2.08
C LEU A 255 -1.53 13.40 -2.54
N PRO A 256 -2.81 13.38 -2.11
CA PRO A 256 -3.74 14.45 -2.39
C PRO A 256 -3.29 15.75 -1.69
N GLU A 257 -3.47 16.91 -2.33
CA GLU A 257 -3.11 18.21 -1.73
C GLU A 257 -3.90 18.48 -0.45
N ASP A 258 -5.17 18.07 -0.43
CA ASP A 258 -6.06 18.25 0.72
C ASP A 258 -5.88 17.18 1.80
N GLU A 259 -5.23 16.06 1.47
CA GLU A 259 -5.01 14.92 2.36
C GLU A 259 -3.55 14.42 2.30
N PRO A 260 -2.58 15.19 2.82
CA PRO A 260 -1.15 14.84 2.78
C PRO A 260 -0.77 13.66 3.70
N VAL A 261 -1.72 13.12 4.47
CA VAL A 261 -1.57 11.91 5.29
C VAL A 261 -2.72 10.97 4.98
N ILE A 262 -2.44 9.75 4.57
CA ILE A 262 -3.46 8.75 4.28
C ILE A 262 -4.01 8.20 5.60
N THR A 263 -5.26 8.50 5.90
CA THR A 263 -5.95 8.10 7.14
C THR A 263 -6.98 7.01 6.93
N SER A 264 -7.38 6.76 5.67
CA SER A 264 -8.36 5.75 5.28
C SER A 264 -7.70 4.60 4.52
N ARG A 265 -8.26 3.39 4.66
CA ARG A 265 -7.78 2.22 3.89
C ARG A 265 -8.06 2.41 2.41
N PRO A 266 -7.04 2.29 1.54
CA PRO A 266 -7.21 2.52 0.11
C PRO A 266 -8.11 1.45 -0.54
N PHE A 267 -8.91 1.88 -1.50
CA PHE A 267 -9.63 1.01 -2.43
C PHE A 267 -9.13 1.28 -3.85
N ARG A 268 -8.35 0.35 -4.40
CA ARG A 268 -7.79 0.47 -5.74
C ARG A 268 -8.52 -0.47 -6.70
N SER A 269 -8.94 0.07 -7.82
CA SER A 269 -9.71 -0.68 -8.84
C SER A 269 -9.11 -0.39 -10.21
N PRO A 270 -7.98 -1.02 -10.56
CA PRO A 270 -7.37 -0.82 -11.87
C PRO A 270 -8.25 -1.38 -12.97
N HIS A 271 -8.24 -0.72 -14.12
CA HIS A 271 -8.91 -1.21 -15.31
C HIS A 271 -8.22 -2.49 -15.82
N HIS A 272 -8.95 -3.45 -16.37
CA HIS A 272 -8.41 -4.73 -16.83
C HIS A 272 -7.33 -4.62 -17.91
N SER A 273 -7.24 -3.49 -18.63
CA SER A 273 -6.17 -3.20 -19.62
C SER A 273 -4.86 -2.70 -19.01
N ILE A 274 -4.74 -2.65 -17.68
CA ILE A 274 -3.52 -2.22 -17.02
C ILE A 274 -2.34 -3.10 -17.39
N SER A 275 -1.17 -2.49 -17.61
CA SER A 275 0.06 -3.24 -17.86
C SER A 275 0.58 -3.92 -16.59
N MET A 276 1.40 -4.97 -16.76
CA MET A 276 2.08 -5.63 -15.64
C MET A 276 2.85 -4.62 -14.77
N ALA A 277 3.60 -3.67 -15.38
CA ALA A 277 4.33 -2.64 -14.65
C ALA A 277 3.41 -1.66 -13.90
N GLY A 278 2.24 -1.35 -14.44
CA GLY A 278 1.23 -0.54 -13.73
C GLY A 278 0.69 -1.27 -12.51
N LEU A 279 0.52 -2.59 -12.60
CA LEU A 279 -0.07 -3.39 -11.54
C LEU A 279 0.92 -3.68 -10.39
N ILE A 280 2.13 -4.17 -10.70
CA ILE A 280 3.14 -4.55 -9.70
C ILE A 280 4.21 -3.47 -9.46
N GLY A 281 4.26 -2.44 -10.30
CA GLY A 281 5.34 -1.45 -10.26
C GLY A 281 6.50 -1.80 -11.19
N GLY A 282 7.45 -0.88 -11.30
CA GLY A 282 8.60 -1.03 -12.18
C GLY A 282 8.94 0.24 -12.94
N GLY A 283 9.50 0.09 -14.13
CA GLY A 283 9.94 1.21 -14.96
C GLY A 283 11.46 1.45 -14.89
N GLN A 284 11.98 2.46 -15.58
CA GLN A 284 13.40 2.83 -15.52
C GLN A 284 13.80 3.37 -14.14
N LYS A 285 12.94 4.15 -13.51
CA LYS A 285 12.98 4.50 -12.08
C LYS A 285 11.84 3.73 -11.43
N PRO A 286 12.11 2.65 -10.66
CA PRO A 286 11.06 1.82 -10.11
C PRO A 286 10.10 2.61 -9.24
N ARG A 287 8.81 2.51 -9.55
CA ARG A 287 7.72 3.14 -8.78
C ARG A 287 6.76 2.07 -8.28
N PRO A 288 6.09 2.31 -7.13
CA PRO A 288 5.03 1.42 -6.67
C PRO A 288 3.89 1.34 -7.71
N GLY A 289 3.37 0.13 -7.93
CA GLY A 289 2.19 -0.12 -8.76
C GLY A 289 0.90 -0.13 -7.94
N GLU A 290 -0.23 -0.45 -8.60
CA GLU A 290 -1.56 -0.50 -7.96
C GLU A 290 -1.60 -1.46 -6.77
N LEU A 291 -0.84 -2.57 -6.82
CA LEU A 291 -0.78 -3.52 -5.71
C LEU A 291 -0.16 -2.88 -4.44
N SER A 292 0.90 -2.07 -4.59
CA SER A 292 1.48 -1.34 -3.47
C SER A 292 0.64 -0.14 -3.04
N LEU A 293 -0.03 0.52 -3.97
CA LEU A 293 -0.97 1.60 -3.67
C LEU A 293 -2.22 1.10 -2.93
N ALA A 294 -2.54 -0.20 -3.05
CA ALA A 294 -3.61 -0.86 -2.30
C ALA A 294 -3.16 -1.42 -0.95
N HIS A 295 -1.88 -1.28 -0.57
CA HIS A 295 -1.33 -1.81 0.67
C HIS A 295 -2.21 -1.46 1.88
N ARG A 296 -2.41 -2.39 2.83
CA ARG A 296 -3.31 -2.27 4.00
C ARG A 296 -4.78 -1.97 3.65
N GLY A 297 -5.15 -2.14 2.39
CA GLY A 297 -6.48 -1.85 1.88
C GLY A 297 -6.99 -2.94 0.94
N VAL A 298 -7.76 -2.52 -0.06
CA VAL A 298 -8.45 -3.42 -0.99
C VAL A 298 -7.95 -3.20 -2.41
N LEU A 299 -7.49 -4.28 -3.05
CA LEU A 299 -7.30 -4.33 -4.49
C LEU A 299 -8.51 -5.04 -5.13
N PHE A 300 -9.33 -4.29 -5.84
CA PHE A 300 -10.50 -4.80 -6.52
C PHE A 300 -10.23 -5.05 -8.00
N LEU A 301 -10.34 -6.31 -8.42
CA LEU A 301 -10.15 -6.77 -9.80
C LEU A 301 -11.53 -7.07 -10.39
N ASP A 302 -12.16 -6.07 -11.00
CA ASP A 302 -13.43 -6.28 -11.71
C ASP A 302 -13.17 -6.96 -13.05
N GLU A 303 -14.10 -7.83 -13.47
CA GLU A 303 -13.99 -8.59 -14.71
C GLU A 303 -12.65 -9.39 -14.80
N LEU A 304 -12.29 -10.12 -13.73
CA LEU A 304 -11.02 -10.84 -13.62
C LEU A 304 -10.63 -11.64 -14.89
N GLY A 305 -11.60 -12.21 -15.59
CA GLY A 305 -11.36 -12.98 -16.82
C GLY A 305 -10.89 -12.16 -18.02
N GLU A 306 -10.97 -10.81 -17.97
CA GLU A 306 -10.58 -9.91 -19.05
C GLU A 306 -9.16 -9.35 -18.89
N PHE A 307 -8.55 -9.50 -17.70
CA PHE A 307 -7.16 -9.10 -17.49
C PHE A 307 -6.19 -9.93 -18.34
N GLU A 308 -5.06 -9.32 -18.73
CA GLU A 308 -3.97 -10.03 -19.37
C GLU A 308 -3.40 -11.10 -18.42
N GLY A 309 -3.27 -12.34 -18.88
CA GLY A 309 -2.80 -13.48 -18.06
C GLY A 309 -1.44 -13.22 -17.41
N ARG A 310 -0.52 -12.57 -18.13
CA ARG A 310 0.82 -12.22 -17.60
C ARG A 310 0.76 -11.23 -16.43
N ALA A 311 -0.16 -10.27 -16.46
CA ALA A 311 -0.35 -9.29 -15.39
C ALA A 311 -0.88 -9.97 -14.12
N ILE A 312 -1.87 -10.86 -14.28
CA ILE A 312 -2.42 -11.66 -13.17
C ILE A 312 -1.38 -12.65 -12.60
N ASP A 313 -0.61 -13.33 -13.47
CA ASP A 313 0.44 -14.24 -13.01
C ASP A 313 1.54 -13.53 -12.23
N ALA A 314 1.86 -12.29 -12.58
CA ALA A 314 2.86 -11.48 -11.87
C ALA A 314 2.44 -11.12 -10.43
N MET A 315 1.14 -11.07 -10.12
CA MET A 315 0.64 -10.82 -8.76
C MET A 315 0.72 -12.04 -7.83
N ARG A 316 0.93 -13.25 -8.38
CA ARG A 316 0.82 -14.51 -7.60
C ARG A 316 1.73 -14.54 -6.38
N GLN A 317 3.00 -14.19 -6.56
CA GLN A 317 3.98 -14.16 -5.48
C GLN A 317 3.77 -12.95 -4.55
N PRO A 318 3.62 -11.72 -5.05
CA PRO A 318 3.36 -10.57 -4.20
C PRO A 318 2.15 -10.68 -3.26
N VAL A 319 1.07 -11.32 -3.71
CA VAL A 319 -0.13 -11.54 -2.88
C VAL A 319 0.11 -12.59 -1.78
N GLU A 320 1.01 -13.55 -2.00
CA GLU A 320 1.39 -14.53 -0.96
C GLU A 320 2.43 -13.98 0.02
N ASP A 321 3.43 -13.24 -0.51
CA ASP A 321 4.58 -12.77 0.29
C ASP A 321 4.28 -11.45 1.02
N GLY A 322 3.28 -10.66 0.58
CA GLY A 322 2.96 -9.34 1.12
C GLY A 322 3.91 -8.22 0.67
N PHE A 323 4.80 -8.49 -0.27
CA PHE A 323 5.70 -7.50 -0.87
C PHE A 323 6.07 -7.84 -2.31
N ILE A 324 6.47 -6.81 -3.05
CA ILE A 324 7.00 -6.91 -4.42
C ILE A 324 8.50 -6.71 -4.36
N ARG A 325 9.24 -7.63 -4.95
CA ARG A 325 10.69 -7.59 -5.03
C ARG A 325 11.14 -7.34 -6.46
N LEU A 326 11.79 -6.21 -6.69
CA LEU A 326 12.33 -5.83 -8.00
C LEU A 326 13.86 -5.80 -7.93
N ASN A 327 14.51 -6.65 -8.71
CA ASN A 327 15.97 -6.68 -8.81
C ASN A 327 16.43 -5.83 -9.98
N ARG A 328 17.25 -4.81 -9.74
CA ARG A 328 17.84 -3.95 -10.76
C ARG A 328 19.28 -3.56 -10.41
N ASN A 329 20.18 -3.64 -11.41
CA ASN A 329 21.55 -3.13 -11.31
C ASN A 329 22.26 -3.53 -10.01
N LEU A 330 22.11 -4.79 -9.55
CA LEU A 330 22.61 -5.32 -8.28
C LEU A 330 21.92 -4.76 -7.02
N GLU A 331 20.84 -4.01 -7.17
CA GLU A 331 20.03 -3.54 -6.05
C GLU A 331 18.69 -4.25 -6.01
N GLU A 332 18.28 -4.60 -4.81
CA GLU A 332 16.95 -5.11 -4.51
C GLU A 332 16.08 -3.97 -4.00
N ILE A 333 14.95 -3.74 -4.66
CA ILE A 333 13.95 -2.76 -4.28
C ILE A 333 12.70 -3.51 -3.82
N ILE A 334 12.24 -3.19 -2.62
CA ILE A 334 11.06 -3.83 -2.03
C ILE A 334 9.94 -2.79 -1.91
N PHE A 335 8.76 -3.14 -2.42
CA PHE A 335 7.53 -2.41 -2.22
C PHE A 335 6.55 -3.26 -1.42
N PRO A 336 5.97 -2.78 -0.31
CA PRO A 336 4.97 -3.53 0.44
C PRO A 336 3.69 -3.70 -0.38
N SER A 337 3.02 -4.84 -0.19
CA SER A 337 1.79 -5.20 -0.90
C SER A 337 0.88 -6.15 -0.10
N GLU A 338 0.80 -5.96 1.20
CA GLU A 338 -0.21 -6.66 2.01
C GLU A 338 -1.58 -6.08 1.70
N VAL A 339 -2.36 -6.81 0.89
CA VAL A 339 -3.63 -6.32 0.34
C VAL A 339 -4.72 -7.39 0.45
N MET A 340 -5.92 -6.97 0.78
CA MET A 340 -7.10 -7.80 0.61
C MET A 340 -7.48 -7.82 -0.87
N VAL A 341 -7.28 -8.96 -1.54
CA VAL A 341 -7.67 -9.12 -2.94
C VAL A 341 -9.15 -9.44 -3.04
N VAL A 342 -9.90 -8.59 -3.70
CA VAL A 342 -11.31 -8.80 -4.01
C VAL A 342 -11.45 -8.88 -5.53
N ALA A 343 -11.86 -10.01 -6.03
CA ALA A 343 -12.06 -10.22 -7.47
C ALA A 343 -13.54 -10.41 -7.80
N ALA A 344 -13.96 -9.92 -8.95
CA ALA A 344 -15.29 -10.17 -9.48
C ALA A 344 -15.21 -10.76 -10.89
N ALA A 345 -16.07 -11.72 -11.18
CA ALA A 345 -16.14 -12.34 -12.50
C ALA A 345 -17.58 -12.72 -12.86
N ASN A 346 -17.84 -12.80 -14.16
CA ASN A 346 -19.03 -13.42 -14.68
C ASN A 346 -18.82 -14.93 -14.86
N PRO A 347 -19.85 -15.79 -14.76
CA PRO A 347 -19.69 -17.24 -14.89
C PRO A 347 -19.44 -17.72 -16.33
N CYS A 348 -19.64 -16.87 -17.32
CA CYS A 348 -19.33 -17.10 -18.73
C CYS A 348 -19.31 -15.76 -19.48
N LYS A 349 -18.93 -15.74 -20.75
CA LYS A 349 -18.88 -14.52 -21.55
C LYS A 349 -20.21 -13.78 -21.66
N CYS A 350 -21.34 -14.48 -21.76
CA CYS A 350 -22.67 -13.86 -21.77
C CYS A 350 -23.21 -13.54 -20.37
N GLY A 351 -22.57 -14.06 -19.30
CA GLY A 351 -22.98 -13.86 -17.91
C GLY A 351 -24.12 -14.73 -17.39
N ASN A 352 -24.81 -15.47 -18.25
CA ASN A 352 -26.08 -16.14 -17.93
C ASN A 352 -25.96 -17.62 -17.58
N LEU A 353 -24.74 -18.19 -17.40
CA LEU A 353 -24.57 -19.63 -17.16
C LEU A 353 -25.34 -20.15 -15.94
N TRP A 354 -25.47 -19.29 -14.90
CA TRP A 354 -26.18 -19.63 -13.66
C TRP A 354 -27.47 -18.81 -13.45
N ASP A 355 -27.96 -18.17 -14.52
CA ASP A 355 -29.20 -17.40 -14.48
C ASP A 355 -30.39 -18.35 -14.66
N GLU A 356 -31.35 -18.34 -13.72
CA GLU A 356 -32.56 -19.20 -13.80
C GLU A 356 -33.56 -18.69 -14.84
N LYS A 357 -33.49 -17.41 -15.19
CA LYS A 357 -34.45 -16.74 -16.09
C LYS A 357 -33.94 -16.57 -17.51
N LYS A 358 -32.62 -16.57 -17.71
CA LYS A 358 -31.97 -16.32 -19.01
C LYS A 358 -31.15 -17.53 -19.43
N THR A 359 -31.32 -17.97 -20.65
CA THR A 359 -30.54 -19.07 -21.22
C THR A 359 -29.14 -18.61 -21.58
N CYS A 360 -28.11 -19.37 -21.20
CA CYS A 360 -26.75 -19.15 -21.63
C CYS A 360 -26.61 -19.43 -23.14
N THR A 361 -26.01 -18.48 -23.86
CA THR A 361 -25.78 -18.57 -25.32
C THR A 361 -24.38 -19.01 -25.70
N CYS A 362 -23.51 -19.24 -24.69
CA CYS A 362 -22.12 -19.65 -24.93
C CYS A 362 -22.01 -21.13 -25.29
N SER A 363 -21.13 -21.49 -26.21
CA SER A 363 -20.78 -22.89 -26.46
C SER A 363 -19.98 -23.47 -25.30
N SER A 364 -19.98 -24.81 -25.15
CA SER A 364 -19.19 -25.51 -24.12
C SER A 364 -17.70 -25.14 -24.17
N ALA A 365 -17.14 -25.00 -25.38
CA ALA A 365 -15.75 -24.58 -25.56
C ALA A 365 -15.49 -23.13 -25.06
N GLN A 366 -16.42 -22.22 -25.24
CA GLN A 366 -16.34 -20.84 -24.73
C GLN A 366 -16.43 -20.81 -23.20
N ILE A 367 -17.33 -21.59 -22.63
CA ILE A 367 -17.48 -21.73 -21.16
C ILE A 367 -16.19 -22.29 -20.58
N SER A 368 -15.69 -23.41 -21.11
CA SER A 368 -14.46 -24.06 -20.65
C SER A 368 -13.23 -23.13 -20.76
N SER A 369 -13.08 -22.41 -21.87
CA SER A 369 -11.99 -21.43 -22.04
C SER A 369 -12.09 -20.27 -21.04
N HIS A 370 -13.29 -19.78 -20.75
CA HIS A 370 -13.52 -18.72 -19.78
C HIS A 370 -13.23 -19.20 -18.34
N MET A 371 -13.75 -20.37 -17.97
CA MET A 371 -13.54 -20.96 -16.63
C MET A 371 -12.07 -21.27 -16.36
N ARG A 372 -11.30 -21.73 -17.36
CA ARG A 372 -9.85 -21.96 -17.20
C ARG A 372 -9.08 -20.68 -16.80
N LYS A 373 -9.47 -19.50 -17.26
CA LYS A 373 -8.87 -18.24 -16.82
C LYS A 373 -9.16 -17.97 -15.34
N LEU A 374 -10.36 -18.33 -14.87
CA LEU A 374 -10.83 -18.09 -13.51
C LEU A 374 -10.39 -19.18 -12.50
N THR A 375 -9.98 -20.37 -12.97
CA THR A 375 -9.49 -21.48 -12.14
C THR A 375 -7.98 -21.65 -12.21
N GLY A 376 -7.27 -20.69 -12.78
CA GLY A 376 -5.83 -20.69 -12.90
C GLY A 376 -5.09 -20.55 -11.56
N PRO A 377 -3.76 -20.62 -11.58
CA PRO A 377 -2.94 -20.60 -10.37
C PRO A 377 -3.11 -19.35 -9.50
N PHE A 378 -3.57 -18.23 -10.04
CA PHE A 378 -3.91 -17.04 -9.26
C PHE A 378 -5.18 -17.26 -8.42
N ALA A 379 -6.23 -17.88 -8.99
CA ALA A 379 -7.45 -18.19 -8.25
C ALA A 379 -7.20 -19.16 -7.08
N ASP A 380 -6.21 -20.06 -7.22
CA ASP A 380 -5.77 -20.91 -6.12
C ASP A 380 -5.19 -20.14 -4.93
N ARG A 381 -4.86 -18.84 -5.08
CA ARG A 381 -4.41 -17.96 -4.00
C ARG A 381 -5.56 -17.25 -3.31
N ILE A 382 -6.69 -17.13 -3.97
CA ILE A 382 -7.90 -16.57 -3.37
C ILE A 382 -8.50 -17.57 -2.40
N ASP A 383 -8.81 -17.13 -1.18
CA ASP A 383 -9.26 -18.02 -0.10
C ASP A 383 -10.72 -18.42 -0.24
N MET A 384 -11.58 -17.47 -0.61
CA MET A 384 -13.03 -17.65 -0.62
C MET A 384 -13.59 -17.45 -2.04
N HIS A 385 -14.49 -18.35 -2.46
CA HIS A 385 -15.21 -18.26 -3.71
C HIS A 385 -16.72 -18.17 -3.43
N VAL A 386 -17.37 -17.11 -3.86
CA VAL A 386 -18.74 -16.78 -3.49
C VAL A 386 -19.61 -16.57 -4.72
N ARG A 387 -20.73 -17.29 -4.79
CA ARG A 387 -21.75 -17.05 -5.79
C ARG A 387 -22.65 -15.90 -5.35
N VAL A 388 -22.72 -14.85 -6.19
CA VAL A 388 -23.62 -13.71 -6.00
C VAL A 388 -24.82 -13.90 -6.92
N ALA A 389 -25.98 -14.20 -6.34
CA ALA A 389 -27.22 -14.39 -7.09
C ALA A 389 -27.87 -13.05 -7.45
N GLN A 390 -28.79 -13.04 -8.41
CA GLN A 390 -29.63 -11.87 -8.65
C GLN A 390 -30.61 -11.69 -7.48
N VAL A 391 -30.86 -10.43 -7.10
CA VAL A 391 -31.84 -10.09 -6.07
C VAL A 391 -33.24 -10.56 -6.51
N ALA A 392 -33.88 -11.33 -5.67
CA ALA A 392 -35.23 -11.80 -5.96
C ALA A 392 -36.26 -10.66 -5.77
N GLY A 393 -37.32 -10.65 -6.59
CA GLY A 393 -38.35 -9.61 -6.47
C GLY A 393 -39.09 -9.60 -5.11
N LYS A 394 -38.95 -10.65 -4.30
CA LYS A 394 -39.41 -10.69 -2.91
C LYS A 394 -38.58 -9.80 -2.00
N ASP A 395 -37.25 -9.82 -2.15
CA ASP A 395 -36.32 -9.04 -1.34
C ASP A 395 -36.53 -7.53 -1.58
N LEU A 396 -36.96 -7.12 -2.79
CA LEU A 396 -37.30 -5.73 -3.10
C LEU A 396 -38.54 -5.23 -2.35
N LYS A 397 -39.53 -6.12 -2.09
CA LYS A 397 -40.77 -5.79 -1.34
C LYS A 397 -40.54 -5.78 0.17
N GLU A 398 -39.67 -6.65 0.67
CA GLU A 398 -39.35 -6.73 2.11
C GLU A 398 -38.56 -5.51 2.58
N GLN A 399 -37.82 -4.84 1.69
CA GLN A 399 -37.10 -3.61 2.04
C GLN A 399 -38.01 -2.38 2.17
N GLU A 400 -39.17 -2.38 1.52
CA GLU A 400 -40.21 -1.35 1.74
C GLU A 400 -40.86 -1.47 3.15
N GLN A 401 -40.66 -2.59 3.84
CA GLN A 401 -41.24 -2.91 5.16
C GLN A 401 -40.19 -2.98 6.30
N GLU A 402 -39.31 -1.98 6.43
CA GLU A 402 -38.45 -1.75 7.62
C GLU A 402 -37.33 -2.77 7.94
N ASN A 403 -37.08 -3.82 7.19
CA ASN A 403 -35.98 -4.74 7.46
C ASN A 403 -34.69 -4.28 6.74
N LYS A 404 -34.11 -3.18 7.19
CA LYS A 404 -32.78 -2.75 6.76
C LYS A 404 -31.77 -3.78 7.25
N GLY A 405 -31.03 -4.44 6.32
CA GLY A 405 -29.94 -5.33 6.65
C GLY A 405 -28.89 -4.67 7.55
N MET A 406 -27.89 -5.43 8.02
CA MET A 406 -26.82 -4.88 8.87
C MET A 406 -26.17 -3.66 8.23
N THR A 407 -25.98 -2.60 9.03
CA THR A 407 -25.24 -1.40 8.61
C THR A 407 -23.74 -1.66 8.56
N SER A 408 -23.00 -0.85 7.82
CA SER A 408 -21.53 -0.91 7.82
C SER A 408 -20.95 -0.76 9.23
N ALA A 409 -21.54 0.07 10.08
CA ALA A 409 -21.10 0.24 11.45
C ALA A 409 -21.22 -1.05 12.27
N GLN A 410 -22.37 -1.76 12.17
CA GLN A 410 -22.59 -3.04 12.85
C GLN A 410 -21.66 -4.15 12.35
N MET A 411 -21.41 -4.19 11.04
CA MET A 411 -20.45 -5.14 10.46
C MET A 411 -19.03 -4.83 10.92
N ARG A 412 -18.63 -3.55 10.94
CA ARG A 412 -17.32 -3.11 11.40
C ARG A 412 -17.07 -3.46 12.86
N GLU A 413 -18.05 -3.28 13.74
CA GLU A 413 -17.95 -3.66 15.15
C GLU A 413 -17.56 -5.13 15.31
N LYS A 414 -18.23 -6.03 14.60
CA LYS A 414 -17.90 -7.47 14.61
C LYS A 414 -16.51 -7.76 14.03
N VAL A 415 -16.16 -7.09 12.94
CA VAL A 415 -14.84 -7.24 12.31
C VAL A 415 -13.73 -6.77 13.26
N VAL A 416 -13.91 -5.62 13.90
CA VAL A 416 -12.94 -5.07 14.87
C VAL A 416 -12.76 -5.99 16.06
N GLU A 417 -13.85 -6.56 16.60
CA GLU A 417 -13.75 -7.49 17.72
C GLU A 417 -13.02 -8.78 17.34
N ALA A 418 -13.32 -9.36 16.16
CA ALA A 418 -12.59 -10.53 15.66
C ALA A 418 -11.09 -10.23 15.44
N ARG A 419 -10.75 -9.05 14.92
CA ARG A 419 -9.36 -8.61 14.75
C ARG A 419 -8.65 -8.43 16.10
N ARG A 420 -9.33 -7.90 17.11
CA ARG A 420 -8.79 -7.78 18.46
C ARG A 420 -8.41 -9.14 19.05
N ILE A 421 -9.26 -10.16 18.88
CA ILE A 421 -8.98 -11.54 19.30
C ILE A 421 -7.74 -12.09 18.56
N GLN A 422 -7.61 -11.81 17.28
CA GLN A 422 -6.45 -12.23 16.47
C GLN A 422 -5.17 -11.51 16.92
N GLU A 423 -5.21 -10.20 17.15
CA GLU A 423 -4.07 -9.42 17.65
C GLU A 423 -3.54 -9.94 19.00
N GLU A 424 -4.44 -10.29 19.91
CA GLU A 424 -4.08 -10.89 21.20
C GLU A 424 -3.44 -12.26 21.03
N ARG A 425 -4.03 -13.11 20.14
CA ARG A 425 -3.54 -14.46 19.87
C ARG A 425 -2.17 -14.47 19.21
N TYR A 426 -1.93 -13.54 18.27
CA TYR A 426 -0.71 -13.48 17.44
C TYR A 426 0.27 -12.40 17.89
N ARG A 427 0.20 -11.98 19.15
CA ARG A 427 1.10 -10.96 19.71
C ARG A 427 2.57 -11.36 19.53
N GLY A 428 3.34 -10.48 18.89
CA GLY A 428 4.77 -10.71 18.59
C GLY A 428 5.03 -11.44 17.27
N MET A 429 4.01 -11.84 16.52
CA MET A 429 4.15 -12.36 15.16
C MET A 429 4.18 -11.22 14.13
N PRO A 430 4.79 -11.42 12.95
CA PRO A 430 4.86 -10.41 11.90
C PRO A 430 3.48 -10.05 11.33
N HIS A 431 2.58 -11.01 11.21
CA HIS A 431 1.20 -10.83 10.77
C HIS A 431 0.23 -11.18 11.89
N ARG A 432 -0.87 -10.47 11.96
CA ARG A 432 -1.86 -10.59 13.03
C ARG A 432 -3.22 -11.06 12.55
N GLU A 433 -3.37 -11.29 11.25
CA GLU A 433 -4.61 -11.73 10.63
C GLU A 433 -4.53 -13.20 10.22
N ASN A 434 -5.65 -13.91 10.36
CA ASN A 434 -5.73 -15.34 10.03
C ASN A 434 -5.35 -15.64 8.57
N GLY A 435 -5.64 -14.74 7.63
CA GLY A 435 -5.35 -14.90 6.20
C GLY A 435 -3.85 -15.02 5.89
N TRP A 436 -2.98 -14.41 6.71
CA TRP A 436 -1.54 -14.38 6.51
C TRP A 436 -0.75 -15.49 7.21
N LEU A 437 -1.44 -16.37 7.97
CA LEU A 437 -0.77 -17.45 8.71
C LEU A 437 -0.10 -18.48 7.77
N GLY A 438 1.14 -18.83 8.11
CA GLY A 438 1.87 -19.92 7.49
C GLY A 438 1.41 -21.31 8.00
N GLU A 439 1.85 -22.38 7.35
CA GLU A 439 1.40 -23.75 7.66
C GLU A 439 1.64 -24.16 9.12
N SER A 440 2.79 -23.80 9.69
CA SER A 440 3.12 -24.09 11.10
C SER A 440 2.15 -23.42 12.07
N ASP A 441 1.74 -22.19 11.76
CA ASP A 441 0.84 -21.41 12.60
C ASP A 441 -0.60 -21.88 12.44
N ILE A 442 -1.00 -22.31 11.24
CA ILE A 442 -2.31 -22.93 11.00
C ILE A 442 -2.45 -24.20 11.85
N ILE A 443 -1.44 -25.05 11.87
CA ILE A 443 -1.44 -26.28 12.71
C ILE A 443 -1.57 -25.93 14.19
N ARG A 444 -0.97 -24.83 14.62
CA ARG A 444 -0.98 -24.42 16.03
C ARG A 444 -2.30 -23.76 16.46
N TYR A 445 -2.92 -22.97 15.60
CA TYR A 445 -4.01 -22.06 15.98
C TYR A 445 -5.34 -22.29 15.26
N CYS A 446 -5.34 -22.99 14.11
CA CYS A 446 -6.50 -23.11 13.23
C CYS A 446 -7.01 -24.56 13.06
N LEU A 447 -6.50 -25.52 13.84
CA LEU A 447 -7.04 -26.88 13.77
C LEU A 447 -8.42 -26.93 14.48
N PRO A 448 -9.44 -27.51 13.81
CA PRO A 448 -10.73 -27.74 14.43
C PRO A 448 -10.66 -28.79 15.55
N ASP A 449 -11.72 -28.87 16.35
CA ASP A 449 -11.95 -29.98 17.27
C ASP A 449 -12.05 -31.33 16.54
N GLN A 450 -12.18 -32.41 17.29
CA GLN A 450 -12.17 -33.76 16.74
C GLN A 450 -13.27 -34.01 15.70
N ASP A 451 -14.49 -33.51 15.93
CA ASP A 451 -15.62 -33.66 15.02
C ASP A 451 -15.45 -32.79 13.78
N GLY A 452 -14.96 -31.56 13.94
CA GLY A 452 -14.62 -30.65 12.84
C GLY A 452 -13.49 -31.19 11.96
N GLN A 453 -12.46 -31.82 12.54
CA GLN A 453 -11.40 -32.50 11.79
C GLN A 453 -11.92 -33.68 10.98
N GLU A 454 -12.83 -34.48 11.54
CA GLU A 454 -13.43 -35.60 10.81
C GLU A 454 -14.28 -35.11 9.62
N LEU A 455 -15.09 -34.05 9.81
CA LEU A 455 -15.84 -33.42 8.72
C LEU A 455 -14.89 -32.91 7.61
N LEU A 456 -13.82 -32.24 8.01
CA LEU A 456 -12.84 -31.70 7.07
C LEU A 456 -12.09 -32.81 6.30
N ARG A 457 -11.75 -33.93 6.96
CA ARG A 457 -11.15 -35.11 6.35
C ARG A 457 -12.09 -35.74 5.31
N GLN A 458 -13.37 -35.91 5.65
CA GLN A 458 -14.39 -36.43 4.72
C GLN A 458 -14.56 -35.51 3.51
N ALA A 459 -14.57 -34.17 3.72
CA ALA A 459 -14.64 -33.20 2.65
C ALA A 459 -13.38 -33.27 1.74
N TYR A 460 -12.19 -33.41 2.33
CA TYR A 460 -10.94 -33.58 1.59
C TYR A 460 -11.00 -34.77 0.62
N GLU A 461 -11.44 -35.93 1.11
CA GLU A 461 -11.56 -37.14 0.30
C GLU A 461 -12.67 -37.06 -0.77
N LYS A 462 -13.88 -36.62 -0.38
CA LYS A 462 -15.05 -36.58 -1.28
C LYS A 462 -14.99 -35.45 -2.32
N MET A 463 -14.41 -34.32 -1.97
CA MET A 463 -14.32 -33.17 -2.85
C MET A 463 -13.02 -33.12 -3.67
N GLY A 464 -12.02 -33.96 -3.34
CA GLY A 464 -10.72 -33.95 -3.99
C GLY A 464 -9.97 -32.63 -3.74
N LEU A 465 -10.01 -32.13 -2.52
CA LEU A 465 -9.35 -30.87 -2.15
C LEU A 465 -7.82 -31.02 -2.22
N THR A 466 -7.14 -29.93 -2.55
CA THR A 466 -5.67 -29.87 -2.41
C THR A 466 -5.29 -29.54 -0.96
N MET A 467 -4.05 -29.83 -0.53
CA MET A 467 -3.57 -29.44 0.80
C MET A 467 -3.65 -27.92 1.02
N ARG A 468 -3.40 -27.12 -0.04
CA ARG A 468 -3.57 -25.67 0.03
C ARG A 468 -5.02 -25.28 0.34
N ALA A 469 -6.01 -25.91 -0.30
CA ALA A 469 -7.43 -25.68 -0.02
C ALA A 469 -7.79 -26.11 1.41
N TYR A 470 -7.23 -27.23 1.89
CA TYR A 470 -7.41 -27.70 3.27
C TYR A 470 -6.98 -26.64 4.29
N TRP A 471 -5.75 -26.09 4.16
CA TRP A 471 -5.24 -25.06 5.06
C TRP A 471 -6.05 -23.76 4.99
N LYS A 472 -6.53 -23.38 3.81
CA LYS A 472 -7.41 -22.21 3.65
C LYS A 472 -8.74 -22.38 4.39
N ILE A 473 -9.35 -23.56 4.30
CA ILE A 473 -10.59 -23.86 5.04
C ILE A 473 -10.35 -23.73 6.55
N CYS A 474 -9.21 -24.21 7.07
CA CYS A 474 -8.85 -24.05 8.48
C CYS A 474 -8.75 -22.58 8.89
N LYS A 475 -8.09 -21.73 8.07
CA LYS A 475 -7.98 -20.29 8.32
C LYS A 475 -9.34 -19.58 8.32
N ILE A 476 -10.19 -19.91 7.34
CA ILE A 476 -11.54 -19.35 7.25
C ILE A 476 -12.38 -19.79 8.44
N ALA A 477 -12.36 -21.08 8.82
CA ALA A 477 -13.08 -21.62 9.97
C ALA A 477 -12.62 -20.95 11.29
N ARG A 478 -11.31 -20.65 11.43
CA ARG A 478 -10.80 -19.87 12.57
C ARG A 478 -11.39 -18.46 12.59
N THR A 479 -11.46 -17.80 11.44
CA THR A 479 -12.03 -16.45 11.32
C THR A 479 -13.53 -16.45 11.65
N ILE A 480 -14.26 -17.46 11.22
CA ILE A 480 -15.68 -17.62 11.57
C ILE A 480 -15.85 -17.79 13.08
N ALA A 481 -15.00 -18.63 13.71
CA ALA A 481 -15.03 -18.81 15.16
C ALA A 481 -14.67 -17.52 15.92
N ASP A 482 -13.73 -16.71 15.42
CA ASP A 482 -13.39 -15.41 16.00
C ASP A 482 -14.57 -14.43 15.90
N LEU A 483 -15.29 -14.39 14.78
CA LEU A 483 -16.50 -13.58 14.60
C LEU A 483 -17.65 -13.99 15.53
N GLU A 484 -17.71 -15.26 15.92
CA GLU A 484 -18.70 -15.80 16.87
C GLU A 484 -18.19 -15.78 18.33
N GLY A 485 -16.98 -15.23 18.57
CA GLY A 485 -16.38 -15.17 19.91
C GLY A 485 -16.03 -16.54 20.52
N LYS A 486 -15.79 -17.55 19.68
CA LYS A 486 -15.49 -18.92 20.12
C LYS A 486 -13.98 -19.17 20.18
N GLU A 487 -13.52 -19.82 21.25
CA GLU A 487 -12.12 -20.22 21.38
C GLU A 487 -11.76 -21.42 20.49
N THR A 488 -12.67 -22.37 20.34
CA THR A 488 -12.49 -23.60 19.55
C THR A 488 -13.23 -23.53 18.22
N ILE A 489 -12.71 -24.21 17.21
CA ILE A 489 -13.34 -24.35 15.90
C ILE A 489 -14.11 -25.67 15.89
N GLY A 490 -15.42 -25.60 15.78
CA GLY A 490 -16.28 -26.78 15.74
C GLY A 490 -16.76 -27.12 14.33
N THR A 491 -17.62 -28.13 14.26
CA THR A 491 -18.26 -28.57 13.01
C THR A 491 -19.03 -27.46 12.27
N PRO A 492 -19.77 -26.53 12.94
CA PRO A 492 -20.49 -25.46 12.24
C PRO A 492 -19.56 -24.51 11.48
N GLU A 493 -18.43 -24.09 12.08
CA GLU A 493 -17.46 -23.19 11.48
C GLU A 493 -16.77 -23.85 10.26
N VAL A 494 -16.44 -25.14 10.38
CA VAL A 494 -15.87 -25.92 9.27
C VAL A 494 -16.89 -26.06 8.14
N ALA A 495 -18.16 -26.33 8.46
CA ALA A 495 -19.21 -26.47 7.47
C ALA A 495 -19.47 -25.17 6.70
N GLU A 496 -19.48 -24.01 7.39
CA GLU A 496 -19.59 -22.70 6.74
C GLU A 496 -18.36 -22.41 5.87
N ALA A 497 -17.14 -22.67 6.35
CA ALA A 497 -15.91 -22.47 5.60
C ALA A 497 -15.85 -23.33 4.32
N LEU A 498 -16.33 -24.57 4.37
CA LEU A 498 -16.40 -25.46 3.22
C LEU A 498 -17.28 -24.89 2.09
N GLN A 499 -18.37 -24.17 2.42
CA GLN A 499 -19.27 -23.58 1.42
C GLN A 499 -18.53 -22.61 0.50
N PHE A 500 -17.53 -21.90 0.98
CA PHE A 500 -16.73 -20.97 0.19
C PHE A 500 -15.75 -21.67 -0.79
N ARG A 501 -15.66 -23.01 -0.76
CA ARG A 501 -14.83 -23.80 -1.69
C ARG A 501 -15.62 -24.70 -2.62
N ILE A 502 -16.93 -24.87 -2.39
CA ILE A 502 -17.79 -25.71 -3.24
C ILE A 502 -17.81 -25.20 -4.68
N MET A 503 -17.90 -23.89 -4.85
CA MET A 503 -17.94 -23.25 -6.16
C MET A 503 -16.68 -23.54 -7.00
N GLU A 504 -15.52 -23.67 -6.38
CA GLU A 504 -14.28 -24.02 -7.08
C GLU A 504 -14.40 -25.37 -7.80
N LYS A 505 -15.03 -26.36 -7.16
CA LYS A 505 -15.26 -27.67 -7.76
C LYS A 505 -16.18 -27.59 -8.99
N GLU A 506 -17.24 -26.78 -8.91
CA GLU A 506 -18.15 -26.52 -10.04
C GLU A 506 -17.40 -25.82 -11.19
N MET A 507 -16.57 -24.83 -10.88
CA MET A 507 -15.76 -24.10 -11.86
C MET A 507 -14.78 -25.04 -12.56
N ARG A 508 -14.05 -25.88 -11.83
CA ARG A 508 -13.11 -26.86 -12.39
C ARG A 508 -13.82 -27.89 -13.28
N ARG A 509 -15.00 -28.35 -12.89
CA ARG A 509 -15.82 -29.29 -13.68
C ARG A 509 -16.29 -28.66 -15.00
N ASN A 510 -16.64 -27.39 -15.00
CA ASN A 510 -17.04 -26.64 -16.19
C ASN A 510 -15.86 -26.18 -17.03
N GLY A 511 -14.65 -26.17 -16.48
CA GLY A 511 -13.39 -25.85 -17.15
C GLY A 511 -12.67 -27.05 -17.80
N ALA A 512 -13.05 -28.26 -17.43
CA ALA A 512 -12.57 -29.50 -18.02
C ALA A 512 -13.40 -29.85 -19.27
#